data_585a3679e39f61187bada751c3cd0b46
#
_entry.id   585a3679e39f61187bada751c3cd0b46
#
_cell.length_a   1.000
_cell.length_b   1.000
_cell.length_c   1.000
_cell.angle_alpha   90.00
_cell.angle_beta   90.00
_cell.angle_gamma   90.00
#
_symmetry.space_group_name_H-M   'P 1'
#
loop_
_entity.id
_entity.type
_entity.pdbx_description
1 polymer ?
#
loop_
_entity_poly.entity_id
_entity_poly.type
_entity_poly.pdbx_seq_one_letter_code
_entity_poly.pdbx_strand_id
1 'polypeptide(L)'
;MGGDAPATAPAADVLLHTCCAPCAIGALDHLAAEGLQVEALFCNPNIHPVTEFIRRLEAFELLAERRGLVATIRAEYGLERFLAEVGSSPTAAERCRRCAALRLRETASLA
;
A
#
# COMPACT_ATOMS: atom_id res chain seq x y z
N MET A 1 25.37 -14.40 6.45
CA MET A 1 24.68 -14.58 6.55
C MET A 1 23.74 -14.16 6.33
N GLY A 2 24.00 -14.02 5.75
CA GLY A 2 23.18 -13.53 5.14
C GLY A 2 21.92 -13.48 5.57
N GLY A 3 21.21 -14.03 5.16
CA GLY A 3 19.88 -13.89 5.48
C GLY A 3 19.61 -13.29 6.81
N ASP A 4 20.61 -13.02 7.44
CA ASP A 4 20.50 -12.47 8.75
C ASP A 4 19.89 -11.11 8.82
N ALA A 5 20.07 -10.33 7.76
CA ALA A 5 19.60 -8.96 7.82
C ALA A 5 18.11 -8.86 8.18
N PRO A 6 17.19 -9.60 7.54
CA PRO A 6 15.79 -9.51 7.94
C PRO A 6 15.56 -9.99 9.36
N ALA A 7 16.30 -10.98 9.79
CA ALA A 7 16.12 -11.53 11.11
C ALA A 7 16.56 -10.56 12.20
N THR A 8 17.49 -9.66 11.87
CA THR A 8 18.02 -8.71 12.83
C THR A 8 17.39 -7.34 12.76
N ALA A 9 16.64 -7.08 11.71
CA ALA A 9 15.98 -5.79 11.56
C ALA A 9 14.80 -5.68 12.53
N PRO A 10 14.65 -4.56 13.21
CA PRO A 10 13.47 -4.37 14.07
C PRO A 10 12.20 -4.36 13.22
N ALA A 11 11.15 -4.89 13.78
CA ALA A 11 9.85 -4.81 13.14
C ALA A 11 9.38 -3.36 13.10
N ALA A 12 8.70 -2.97 12.05
CA ALA A 12 8.11 -1.65 11.98
C ALA A 12 6.94 -1.55 12.96
N ASP A 13 6.72 -0.35 13.46
CA ASP A 13 5.59 -0.09 14.34
C ASP A 13 4.28 0.01 13.58
N VAL A 14 4.37 0.47 12.32
CA VAL A 14 3.19 0.74 11.49
C VAL A 14 3.45 0.25 10.08
N LEU A 15 2.47 -0.46 9.51
CA LEU A 15 2.44 -0.76 8.09
C LEU A 15 1.45 0.20 7.43
N LEU A 16 1.96 1.11 6.64
CA LEU A 16 1.16 2.17 6.02
C LEU A 16 0.76 1.78 4.60
N HIS A 17 -0.52 1.51 4.41
CA HIS A 17 -1.05 1.29 3.06
C HIS A 17 -1.02 2.60 2.29
N THR A 18 -0.44 2.59 1.09
CA THR A 18 -0.24 3.79 0.30
C THR A 18 -0.85 3.62 -1.08
N CYS A 19 -1.78 4.49 -1.43
CA CYS A 19 -2.37 4.47 -2.78
C CYS A 19 -1.74 5.52 -3.69
N CYS A 20 -1.23 6.62 -3.14
CA CYS A 20 -0.50 7.62 -3.92
C CYS A 20 0.53 8.31 -3.02
N ALA A 21 1.63 8.73 -3.64
CA ALA A 21 2.73 9.33 -2.89
C ALA A 21 2.33 10.64 -2.18
N PRO A 22 1.62 11.58 -2.81
CA PRO A 22 1.27 12.83 -2.13
C PRO A 22 0.48 12.63 -0.84
N CYS A 23 -0.43 11.66 -0.83
CA CYS A 23 -1.24 11.39 0.37
C CYS A 23 -0.39 10.81 1.49
N ALA A 24 0.63 10.05 1.14
CA ALA A 24 1.49 9.40 2.13
C ALA A 24 2.41 10.38 2.85
N ILE A 25 2.81 11.47 2.19
CA ILE A 25 3.79 12.39 2.76
C ILE A 25 3.34 12.94 4.11
N GLY A 26 2.10 13.40 4.20
CA GLY A 26 1.57 13.93 5.47
C GLY A 26 1.52 12.88 6.55
N ALA A 27 1.09 11.67 6.21
CA ALA A 27 1.04 10.57 7.16
C ALA A 27 2.44 10.19 7.64
N LEU A 28 3.39 10.12 6.73
CA LEU A 28 4.78 9.79 7.06
C LEU A 28 5.38 10.83 7.99
N ASP A 29 5.16 12.11 7.72
CA ASP A 29 5.67 13.18 8.55
C ASP A 29 5.07 13.11 9.96
N HIS A 30 3.77 12.86 10.04
CA HIS A 30 3.09 12.75 11.33
C HIS A 30 3.61 11.56 12.14
N LEU A 31 3.75 10.41 11.51
CA LEU A 31 4.22 9.20 12.19
C LEU A 31 5.67 9.33 12.61
N ALA A 32 6.50 9.97 11.80
CA ALA A 32 7.89 10.23 12.15
C ALA A 32 7.99 11.16 13.36
N ALA A 33 7.13 12.16 13.44
CA ALA A 33 7.09 13.07 14.59
C ALA A 33 6.69 12.35 15.88
N GLU A 34 5.92 11.26 15.77
CA GLU A 34 5.56 10.41 16.90
C GLU A 34 6.67 9.42 17.28
N GLY A 35 7.77 9.40 16.54
CA GLY A 35 8.85 8.47 16.79
C GLY A 35 8.60 7.04 16.33
N LEU A 36 7.61 6.85 15.45
CA LEU A 36 7.23 5.52 14.99
C LEU A 36 8.01 5.13 13.75
N GLN A 37 8.37 3.85 13.67
CA GLN A 37 9.01 3.29 12.49
C GLN A 37 7.92 2.80 11.53
N VAL A 38 8.01 3.22 10.27
CA VAL A 38 6.97 2.95 9.28
C VAL A 38 7.54 2.11 8.16
N GLU A 39 6.82 1.04 7.84
CA GLU A 39 7.00 0.31 6.60
C GLU A 39 5.86 0.69 5.66
N ALA A 40 6.17 1.02 4.41
CA ALA A 40 5.14 1.43 3.46
C ALA A 40 4.74 0.24 2.58
N LEU A 41 3.46 0.17 2.25
CA LEU A 41 2.92 -0.91 1.41
C LEU A 41 2.18 -0.32 0.23
N PHE A 42 2.57 -0.75 -0.97
CA PHE A 42 1.82 -0.50 -2.20
C PHE A 42 1.09 -1.80 -2.58
N CYS A 43 -0.22 -1.83 -2.38
CA CYS A 43 -1.06 -2.97 -2.73
C CYS A 43 -2.42 -2.40 -3.13
N ASN A 44 -2.59 -2.16 -4.43
CA ASN A 44 -3.71 -1.38 -4.93
C ASN A 44 -4.42 -2.06 -6.10
N PRO A 45 -5.19 -3.14 -5.84
CA PRO A 45 -5.95 -3.79 -6.91
C PRO A 45 -7.08 -2.93 -7.46
N ASN A 46 -7.37 -1.82 -6.79
CA ASN A 46 -8.46 -0.91 -7.12
C ASN A 46 -8.05 0.21 -8.07
N ILE A 47 -6.76 0.35 -8.42
CA ILE A 47 -6.32 1.46 -9.29
C ILE A 47 -6.38 1.04 -10.74
N HIS A 48 -7.15 1.78 -11.52
CA HIS A 48 -7.37 1.55 -12.94
C HIS A 48 -7.46 2.88 -13.67
N PRO A 49 -7.11 2.96 -14.94
CA PRO A 49 -6.55 1.91 -15.79
C PRO A 49 -5.08 1.60 -15.46
N VAL A 50 -4.48 0.66 -16.20
CA VAL A 50 -3.12 0.20 -15.93
C VAL A 50 -2.09 1.33 -16.01
N THR A 51 -2.31 2.32 -16.87
CA THR A 51 -1.38 3.46 -16.97
C THR A 51 -1.37 4.28 -15.70
N GLU A 52 -2.50 4.44 -15.05
CA GLU A 52 -2.56 5.15 -13.78
C GLU A 52 -1.92 4.31 -12.67
N PHE A 53 -2.16 3.00 -12.69
CA PHE A 53 -1.54 2.08 -11.74
C PHE A 53 0.00 2.18 -11.80
N ILE A 54 0.55 2.12 -13.02
CA ILE A 54 1.99 2.20 -13.22
C ILE A 54 2.53 3.56 -12.73
N ARG A 55 1.82 4.64 -13.06
CA ARG A 55 2.24 5.98 -12.64
C ARG A 55 2.32 6.10 -11.12
N ARG A 56 1.34 5.57 -10.43
CA ARG A 56 1.32 5.62 -8.97
C ARG A 56 2.37 4.71 -8.35
N LEU A 57 2.62 3.56 -8.96
CA LEU A 57 3.68 2.67 -8.51
C LEU A 57 5.05 3.34 -8.63
N GLU A 58 5.31 3.99 -9.77
CA GLU A 58 6.58 4.70 -9.96
C GLU A 58 6.76 5.83 -8.95
N ALA A 59 5.69 6.58 -8.68
CA ALA A 59 5.73 7.64 -7.69
C ALA A 59 6.01 7.09 -6.29
N PHE A 60 5.41 5.95 -5.96
CA PHE A 60 5.65 5.28 -4.68
C PHE A 60 7.10 4.83 -4.56
N GLU A 61 7.64 4.23 -5.61
CA GLU A 61 9.03 3.79 -5.60
C GLU A 61 9.99 4.97 -5.40
N LEU A 62 9.71 6.08 -6.04
CA LEU A 62 10.52 7.28 -5.89
C LEU A 62 10.45 7.83 -4.47
N LEU A 63 9.26 7.86 -3.88
CA LEU A 63 9.07 8.32 -2.51
C LEU A 63 9.84 7.42 -1.53
N ALA A 64 9.72 6.11 -1.69
CA ALA A 64 10.40 5.17 -0.84
C ALA A 64 11.91 5.34 -0.91
N GLU A 65 12.43 5.51 -2.11
CA GLU A 65 13.86 5.73 -2.30
C GLU A 65 14.32 7.02 -1.65
N ARG A 66 13.61 8.11 -1.89
CA ARG A 66 14.01 9.43 -1.36
C ARG A 66 13.91 9.53 0.15
N ARG A 67 12.96 8.81 0.74
CA ARG A 67 12.75 8.83 2.19
C ARG A 67 13.49 7.71 2.90
N GLY A 68 14.11 6.79 2.18
CA GLY A 68 14.78 5.64 2.78
C GLY A 68 13.80 4.71 3.48
N LEU A 69 12.59 4.57 2.94
CA LEU A 69 11.56 3.74 3.55
C LEU A 69 11.77 2.27 3.25
N VAL A 70 11.50 1.43 4.23
CA VAL A 70 11.30 0.01 3.97
C VAL A 70 9.93 -0.11 3.31
N ALA A 71 9.90 -0.74 2.13
CA ALA A 71 8.69 -0.79 1.34
C ALA A 71 8.42 -2.18 0.81
N THR A 72 7.16 -2.58 0.81
CA THR A 72 6.66 -3.80 0.19
C THR A 72 5.78 -3.40 -0.98
N ILE A 73 6.02 -4.02 -2.13
CA ILE A 73 5.28 -3.69 -3.35
C ILE A 73 4.60 -4.93 -3.89
N ARG A 74 3.29 -4.83 -4.11
CA ARG A 74 2.51 -5.79 -4.89
C ARG A 74 2.30 -5.16 -6.26
N ALA A 75 3.13 -5.53 -7.21
CA ALA A 75 3.20 -4.86 -8.51
C ALA A 75 2.21 -5.40 -9.55
N GLU A 76 1.50 -6.47 -9.25
CA GLU A 76 0.54 -7.02 -10.19
C GLU A 76 -0.68 -6.12 -10.34
N TYR A 77 -1.13 -5.98 -11.57
CA TYR A 77 -2.33 -5.20 -11.87
C TYR A 77 -3.55 -6.04 -11.52
N GLY A 78 -4.29 -5.63 -10.50
CA GLY A 78 -5.31 -6.47 -9.84
C GLY A 78 -6.73 -6.33 -10.36
N LEU A 79 -6.94 -6.05 -11.65
CA LEU A 79 -8.27 -5.80 -12.18
C LEU A 79 -9.24 -6.96 -11.95
N GLU A 80 -8.80 -8.19 -12.22
CA GLU A 80 -9.68 -9.35 -12.05
C GLU A 80 -10.08 -9.52 -10.58
N ARG A 81 -9.15 -9.38 -9.68
CA ARG A 81 -9.41 -9.50 -8.25
C ARG A 81 -10.35 -8.40 -7.77
N PHE A 82 -10.13 -7.19 -8.26
CA PHE A 82 -11.00 -6.06 -7.92
C PHE A 82 -12.43 -6.29 -8.40
N LEU A 83 -12.59 -6.73 -9.64
CA LEU A 83 -13.92 -6.98 -10.20
C LEU A 83 -14.63 -8.13 -9.48
N ALA A 84 -13.88 -9.17 -9.09
CA ALA A 84 -14.47 -10.27 -8.33
C ALA A 84 -15.03 -9.79 -7.00
N GLU A 85 -14.36 -8.83 -6.38
CA GLU A 85 -14.74 -8.33 -5.06
C GLU A 85 -15.89 -7.32 -5.13
N VAL A 86 -15.88 -6.43 -6.13
CA VAL A 86 -16.79 -5.27 -6.17
C VAL A 86 -17.76 -5.29 -7.35
N GLY A 87 -17.54 -6.12 -8.36
CA GLY A 87 -18.28 -6.04 -9.63
C GLY A 87 -19.78 -6.30 -9.51
N SER A 88 -20.22 -7.02 -8.48
CA SER A 88 -21.63 -7.31 -8.24
C SER A 88 -22.26 -6.35 -7.24
N SER A 89 -21.59 -5.27 -6.90
CA SER A 89 -22.10 -4.32 -5.91
C SER A 89 -23.35 -3.61 -6.41
N PRO A 90 -24.44 -3.60 -5.65
CA PRO A 90 -25.70 -3.02 -6.12
C PRO A 90 -25.70 -1.49 -6.14
N THR A 91 -24.84 -0.86 -5.36
CA THR A 91 -24.77 0.59 -5.27
C THR A 91 -23.32 1.06 -5.26
N ALA A 92 -23.08 2.35 -5.54
CA ALA A 92 -21.77 2.94 -5.44
C ALA A 92 -21.25 2.89 -3.99
N ALA A 93 -22.12 3.11 -3.02
CA ALA A 93 -21.73 3.07 -1.61
C ALA A 93 -21.24 1.67 -1.23
N GLU A 94 -21.94 0.60 -1.67
CA GLU A 94 -21.52 -0.75 -1.41
C GLU A 94 -20.20 -1.07 -2.08
N ARG A 95 -20.02 -0.61 -3.31
CA ARG A 95 -18.75 -0.79 -4.02
C ARG A 95 -17.59 -0.14 -3.27
N CYS A 96 -17.78 1.07 -2.74
CA CYS A 96 -16.76 1.75 -1.96
C CYS A 96 -16.40 0.97 -0.70
N ARG A 97 -17.40 0.43 0.00
CA ARG A 97 -17.16 -0.37 1.21
C ARG A 97 -16.37 -1.62 0.88
N ARG A 98 -16.74 -2.33 -0.18
CA ARG A 98 -16.04 -3.56 -0.60
C ARG A 98 -14.63 -3.28 -1.05
N CYS A 99 -14.42 -2.17 -1.75
CA CYS A 99 -13.10 -1.76 -2.18
C CYS A 99 -12.20 -1.44 -0.98
N ALA A 100 -12.70 -0.70 -0.01
CA ALA A 100 -11.95 -0.39 1.20
C ALA A 100 -11.64 -1.66 1.99
N ALA A 101 -12.63 -2.55 2.13
CA ALA A 101 -12.45 -3.82 2.85
C ALA A 101 -11.39 -4.68 2.18
N LEU A 102 -11.36 -4.75 0.86
CA LEU A 102 -10.36 -5.51 0.12
C LEU A 102 -8.95 -5.01 0.44
N ARG A 103 -8.75 -3.69 0.37
CA ARG A 103 -7.43 -3.11 0.64
C ARG A 103 -7.00 -3.32 2.08
N LEU A 104 -7.91 -3.17 3.02
CA LEU A 104 -7.61 -3.36 4.45
C LEU A 104 -7.30 -4.81 4.76
N ARG A 105 -8.03 -5.77 4.18
CA ARG A 105 -7.74 -7.19 4.37
C ARG A 105 -6.37 -7.56 3.82
N GLU A 106 -6.03 -7.04 2.62
CA GLU A 106 -4.72 -7.31 2.03
C GLU A 106 -3.61 -6.74 2.91
N THR A 107 -3.80 -5.54 3.40
CA THR A 107 -2.82 -4.90 4.27
C THR A 107 -2.65 -5.69 5.57
N ALA A 108 -3.74 -6.08 6.19
CA ALA A 108 -3.70 -6.84 7.44
C ALA A 108 -3.03 -8.21 7.24
N SER A 109 -3.26 -8.86 6.10
CA SER A 109 -2.64 -10.17 5.84
C SER A 109 -1.12 -10.06 5.65
N LEU A 110 -0.63 -8.89 5.28
CA LEU A 110 0.79 -8.66 5.06
C LEU A 110 1.48 -8.09 6.30
N ALA A 111 0.69 -7.66 7.25
CA ALA A 111 1.24 -7.18 8.52
C ALA A 111 1.70 -8.36 9.38
#